data_b6fc529b597492b1725b6caa5d826ef7
#
_entry.id   b6fc529b597492b1725b6caa5d826ef7
#
_cell.length_a   1.000
_cell.length_b   1.000
_cell.length_c   1.000
_cell.angle_alpha   90.00
_cell.angle_beta   90.00
_cell.angle_gamma   90.00
#
_symmetry.space_group_name_H-M   'P 1'
#
loop_
_entity.id
_entity.type
_entity.pdbx_description
1 polymer ?
#
loop_
_entity_poly.entity_id
_entity_poly.type
_entity_poly.pdbx_seq_one_letter_code
_entity_poly.pdbx_strand_id
1 'polypeptide(L)'
;DTGVLGLSLQDAVEMLRGPVGSNIIITIVRIGEEDPINVEIKRAIITVRAVRFNREGDVGYIRLISFSEQADKGIKNAVQSLTNEIGESNLVGFILDLRSNPGGLLDQSAKVTDNFLDTGEIVSIKGRNKKDISRFSASRGDITDGKPIIVLINQGSASASEIVAGALQDHKRAIILGEQSYGKGSVQTIFPLKDSSAIKMTTALYFTPSGDSIHEIGITPDIEVEFIYEDENQEEAKDNQLEYALNLLSNEIEKD
;
A
#
# COMPACT_ATOMS: atom_id res chain seq x y z
N ASP A 1 1.18 -12.13 -36.44
CA ASP A 1 0.15 -12.14 -35.40
C ASP A 1 0.24 -13.43 -34.61
N THR A 2 0.52 -13.33 -33.33
CA THR A 2 0.60 -14.48 -32.42
C THR A 2 -0.55 -14.39 -31.43
N GLY A 3 -1.45 -15.39 -31.43
CA GLY A 3 -2.55 -15.43 -30.47
C GLY A 3 -2.04 -15.69 -29.07
N VAL A 4 -2.61 -14.99 -28.07
CA VAL A 4 -2.23 -15.13 -26.65
C VAL A 4 -3.13 -16.12 -25.90
N LEU A 5 -4.19 -16.63 -26.52
CA LEU A 5 -5.07 -17.63 -25.93
C LEU A 5 -4.29 -18.93 -25.67
N GLY A 6 -4.27 -19.39 -24.42
CA GLY A 6 -3.58 -20.60 -23.99
C GLY A 6 -2.13 -20.41 -23.56
N LEU A 7 -1.57 -19.19 -23.66
CA LEU A 7 -0.25 -18.88 -23.10
C LEU A 7 -0.32 -18.70 -21.59
N SER A 8 0.81 -19.00 -20.91
CA SER A 8 0.96 -18.58 -19.53
C SER A 8 1.07 -17.05 -19.43
N LEU A 9 0.74 -16.47 -18.28
CA LEU A 9 0.91 -15.04 -18.06
C LEU A 9 2.37 -14.60 -18.30
N GLN A 10 3.33 -15.45 -17.94
CA GLN A 10 4.75 -15.16 -18.11
C GLN A 10 5.14 -15.08 -19.59
N ASP A 11 4.70 -16.04 -20.40
CA ASP A 11 4.97 -16.05 -21.85
C ASP A 11 4.34 -14.82 -22.52
N ALA A 12 3.11 -14.47 -22.15
CA ALA A 12 2.45 -13.26 -22.65
C ALA A 12 3.22 -11.97 -22.28
N VAL A 13 3.69 -11.88 -21.03
CA VAL A 13 4.52 -10.74 -20.57
C VAL A 13 5.85 -10.66 -21.31
N GLU A 14 6.51 -11.80 -21.58
CA GLU A 14 7.75 -11.83 -22.34
C GLU A 14 7.56 -11.36 -23.78
N MET A 15 6.46 -11.71 -24.42
CA MET A 15 6.09 -11.22 -25.75
C MET A 15 5.79 -9.71 -25.77
N LEU A 16 5.17 -9.18 -24.70
CA LEU A 16 4.90 -7.74 -24.57
C LEU A 16 6.17 -6.93 -24.33
N ARG A 17 7.16 -7.48 -23.66
CA ARG A 17 8.46 -6.83 -23.41
C ARG A 17 9.30 -6.70 -24.67
N GLY A 18 10.24 -5.76 -24.65
CA GLY A 18 11.19 -5.55 -25.74
C GLY A 18 12.02 -4.28 -25.55
N PRO A 19 12.89 -3.92 -26.51
CA PRO A 19 13.74 -2.75 -26.41
C PRO A 19 12.94 -1.46 -26.20
N VAL A 20 13.44 -0.57 -25.35
CA VAL A 20 12.84 0.76 -25.14
C VAL A 20 12.80 1.52 -26.45
N GLY A 21 11.67 2.15 -26.74
CA GLY A 21 11.43 2.90 -27.99
C GLY A 21 10.90 2.06 -29.14
N SER A 22 10.90 0.72 -29.05
CA SER A 22 10.26 -0.13 -30.06
C SER A 22 8.74 -0.13 -29.92
N ASN A 23 8.02 -0.34 -31.02
CA ASN A 23 6.55 -0.42 -31.02
C ASN A 23 6.09 -1.88 -30.92
N ILE A 24 4.92 -2.06 -30.33
CA ILE A 24 4.13 -3.30 -30.35
C ILE A 24 2.69 -2.96 -30.69
N ILE A 25 2.03 -3.82 -31.46
CA ILE A 25 0.59 -3.71 -31.73
C ILE A 25 -0.11 -4.82 -30.95
N ILE A 26 -1.11 -4.45 -30.15
CA ILE A 26 -1.96 -5.37 -29.41
C ILE A 26 -3.36 -5.33 -30.03
N THR A 27 -3.86 -6.50 -30.40
CA THR A 27 -5.24 -6.65 -30.88
C THR A 27 -6.12 -7.08 -29.72
N ILE A 28 -7.10 -6.26 -29.38
CA ILE A 28 -8.03 -6.48 -28.27
C ILE A 28 -9.39 -6.84 -28.83
N VAL A 29 -9.96 -7.95 -28.35
CA VAL A 29 -11.36 -8.32 -28.60
C VAL A 29 -12.17 -7.91 -27.38
N ARG A 30 -13.20 -7.07 -27.58
CA ARG A 30 -14.06 -6.55 -26.52
C ARG A 30 -15.50 -6.98 -26.78
N ILE A 31 -16.18 -7.44 -25.73
CA ILE A 31 -17.61 -7.78 -25.82
C ILE A 31 -18.40 -6.50 -26.15
N GLY A 32 -19.25 -6.58 -27.18
CA GLY A 32 -20.05 -5.44 -27.67
C GLY A 32 -19.42 -4.63 -28.80
N GLU A 33 -18.18 -4.94 -29.20
CA GLU A 33 -17.55 -4.39 -30.39
C GLU A 33 -17.55 -5.42 -31.52
N GLU A 34 -17.93 -5.00 -32.75
CA GLU A 34 -17.96 -5.91 -33.92
C GLU A 34 -16.56 -6.23 -34.43
N ASP A 35 -15.65 -5.25 -34.41
CA ASP A 35 -14.30 -5.38 -34.92
C ASP A 35 -13.23 -5.37 -33.82
N PRO A 36 -12.15 -6.15 -33.95
CA PRO A 36 -11.02 -6.11 -33.04
C PRO A 36 -10.33 -4.74 -33.03
N ILE A 37 -10.01 -4.26 -31.85
CA ILE A 37 -9.34 -2.96 -31.64
C ILE A 37 -7.83 -3.16 -31.67
N ASN A 38 -7.14 -2.51 -32.61
CA ASN A 38 -5.68 -2.51 -32.67
C ASN A 38 -5.11 -1.31 -31.95
N VAL A 39 -4.27 -1.57 -30.93
CA VAL A 39 -3.61 -0.54 -30.11
C VAL A 39 -2.11 -0.61 -30.35
N GLU A 40 -1.54 0.44 -30.91
CA GLU A 40 -0.09 0.58 -31.04
C GLU A 40 0.48 1.20 -29.76
N ILE A 41 1.46 0.51 -29.16
CA ILE A 41 2.10 0.94 -27.91
C ILE A 41 3.60 1.05 -28.14
N LYS A 42 4.17 2.21 -27.82
CA LYS A 42 5.62 2.41 -27.79
C LYS A 42 6.18 2.00 -26.44
N ARG A 43 7.11 1.03 -26.43
CA ARG A 43 7.75 0.56 -25.22
C ARG A 43 8.61 1.64 -24.58
N ALA A 44 8.45 1.84 -23.29
CA ALA A 44 9.19 2.79 -22.48
C ALA A 44 9.54 2.18 -21.12
N ILE A 45 10.48 2.79 -20.41
CA ILE A 45 10.67 2.49 -19.00
C ILE A 45 9.48 3.08 -18.25
N ILE A 46 8.64 2.21 -17.69
CA ILE A 46 7.48 2.64 -16.89
C ILE A 46 7.93 2.82 -15.46
N THR A 47 7.97 4.06 -15.00
CA THR A 47 8.15 4.34 -13.59
C THR A 47 6.78 4.32 -12.92
N VAL A 48 6.45 3.22 -12.26
CA VAL A 48 5.24 3.14 -11.46
C VAL A 48 5.40 4.04 -10.25
N ARG A 49 4.57 5.07 -10.14
CA ARG A 49 4.56 5.94 -8.96
C ARG A 49 4.07 5.11 -7.76
N ALA A 50 4.92 5.01 -6.73
CA ALA A 50 4.55 4.31 -5.50
C ALA A 50 3.45 5.04 -4.73
N VAL A 51 3.40 6.38 -4.84
CA VAL A 51 2.48 7.25 -4.11
C VAL A 51 1.70 8.12 -5.07
N ARG A 52 0.39 8.20 -4.86
CA ARG A 52 -0.52 9.20 -5.44
C ARG A 52 -1.12 9.99 -4.30
N PHE A 53 -1.39 11.25 -4.52
CA PHE A 53 -2.01 12.10 -3.51
C PHE A 53 -2.83 13.20 -4.15
N ASN A 54 -3.85 13.65 -3.44
CA ASN A 54 -4.69 14.78 -3.80
C ASN A 54 -5.31 15.37 -2.53
N ARG A 55 -5.80 16.59 -2.66
CA ARG A 55 -6.56 17.27 -1.64
C ARG A 55 -8.02 16.81 -1.67
N GLU A 56 -8.58 16.48 -0.51
CA GLU A 56 -10.00 16.19 -0.30
C GLU A 56 -10.57 17.21 0.72
N GLY A 57 -11.11 18.33 0.23
CA GLY A 57 -11.47 19.44 1.13
C GLY A 57 -10.24 19.97 1.87
N ASP A 58 -10.25 19.91 3.19
CA ASP A 58 -9.13 20.29 4.07
C ASP A 58 -8.35 19.07 4.61
N VAL A 59 -8.51 17.90 3.99
CA VAL A 59 -7.81 16.66 4.31
C VAL A 59 -6.80 16.33 3.22
N GLY A 60 -5.62 15.86 3.62
CA GLY A 60 -4.61 15.32 2.73
C GLY A 60 -4.84 13.83 2.46
N TYR A 61 -5.26 13.45 1.25
CA TYR A 61 -5.39 12.06 0.85
C TYR A 61 -4.11 11.56 0.18
N ILE A 62 -3.57 10.44 0.68
CA ILE A 62 -2.33 9.84 0.20
C ILE A 62 -2.57 8.34 -0.02
N ARG A 63 -2.47 7.88 -1.27
CA ARG A 63 -2.54 6.47 -1.62
C ARG A 63 -1.16 5.91 -1.88
N LEU A 64 -0.74 4.95 -1.05
CA LEU A 64 0.50 4.20 -1.25
C LEU A 64 0.18 2.88 -1.97
N ILE A 65 0.64 2.77 -3.22
CA ILE A 65 0.30 1.65 -4.12
C ILE A 65 1.21 0.44 -3.88
N SER A 66 2.47 0.70 -3.57
CA SER A 66 3.47 -0.36 -3.30
C SER A 66 4.66 0.19 -2.52
N PHE A 67 5.31 -0.67 -1.75
CA PHE A 67 6.53 -0.32 -1.01
C PHE A 67 7.77 -0.56 -1.87
N SER A 68 7.93 0.24 -2.94
CA SER A 68 9.14 0.32 -3.74
C SER A 68 10.17 1.26 -3.10
N GLU A 69 11.40 1.32 -3.63
CA GLU A 69 12.47 2.23 -3.16
C GLU A 69 12.07 3.72 -3.12
N GLN A 70 10.97 4.08 -3.79
CA GLN A 70 10.47 5.45 -3.86
C GLN A 70 9.36 5.74 -2.83
N ALA A 71 8.91 4.75 -2.04
CA ALA A 71 7.76 4.89 -1.15
C ALA A 71 7.99 5.97 -0.08
N ASP A 72 9.08 5.89 0.69
CA ASP A 72 9.43 6.88 1.73
C ASP A 72 9.50 8.30 1.16
N LYS A 73 10.28 8.50 0.10
CA LYS A 73 10.40 9.82 -0.54
C LYS A 73 9.05 10.32 -1.07
N GLY A 74 8.23 9.41 -1.61
CA GLY A 74 6.89 9.72 -2.12
C GLY A 74 5.96 10.20 -1.02
N ILE A 75 5.95 9.56 0.14
CA ILE A 75 5.16 9.96 1.31
C ILE A 75 5.59 11.35 1.83
N LYS A 76 6.89 11.56 2.03
CA LYS A 76 7.41 12.87 2.45
C LYS A 76 7.00 14.00 1.52
N ASN A 77 7.13 13.76 0.22
CA ASN A 77 6.73 14.73 -0.79
C ASN A 77 5.22 14.98 -0.80
N ALA A 78 4.40 13.94 -0.61
CA ALA A 78 2.95 14.05 -0.55
C ALA A 78 2.51 14.90 0.65
N VAL A 79 3.01 14.59 1.85
CA VAL A 79 2.69 15.35 3.07
C VAL A 79 3.07 16.80 2.92
N GLN A 80 4.30 17.09 2.48
CA GLN A 80 4.76 18.47 2.31
C GLN A 80 3.95 19.24 1.25
N SER A 81 3.63 18.58 0.11
CA SER A 81 2.86 19.22 -0.96
C SER A 81 1.44 19.54 -0.50
N LEU A 82 0.77 18.61 0.19
CA LEU A 82 -0.58 18.79 0.70
C LEU A 82 -0.65 19.86 1.80
N THR A 83 0.33 19.86 2.72
CA THR A 83 0.44 20.89 3.76
C THR A 83 0.60 22.27 3.16
N ASN A 84 1.42 22.41 2.11
CA ASN A 84 1.61 23.70 1.41
C ASN A 84 0.36 24.11 0.62
N GLU A 85 -0.33 23.16 -0.02
CA GLU A 85 -1.53 23.43 -0.84
C GLU A 85 -2.74 23.82 0.00
N ILE A 86 -3.00 23.08 1.08
CA ILE A 86 -4.16 23.32 1.96
C ILE A 86 -3.90 24.48 2.91
N GLY A 87 -2.64 24.64 3.33
CA GLY A 87 -2.22 25.54 4.39
C GLY A 87 -2.28 24.86 5.76
N GLU A 88 -1.22 25.01 6.54
CA GLU A 88 -1.03 24.35 7.84
C GLU A 88 -2.20 24.57 8.83
N SER A 89 -2.77 25.79 8.83
CA SER A 89 -3.90 26.15 9.68
C SER A 89 -5.24 25.54 9.25
N ASN A 90 -5.39 25.21 7.97
CA ASN A 90 -6.63 24.66 7.42
C ASN A 90 -6.57 23.13 7.36
N LEU A 91 -5.36 22.55 7.29
CA LEU A 91 -5.17 21.12 7.20
C LEU A 91 -5.65 20.41 8.47
N VAL A 92 -6.71 19.62 8.31
CA VAL A 92 -7.39 18.87 9.35
C VAL A 92 -6.64 17.62 9.75
N GLY A 93 -6.14 16.87 8.77
CA GLY A 93 -5.46 15.61 8.97
C GLY A 93 -5.14 14.93 7.65
N PHE A 94 -4.73 13.67 7.75
CA PHE A 94 -4.34 12.87 6.59
C PHE A 94 -5.09 11.54 6.54
N ILE A 95 -5.36 11.08 5.33
CA ILE A 95 -5.80 9.71 5.06
C ILE A 95 -4.69 9.00 4.32
N LEU A 96 -4.15 7.92 4.89
CA LEU A 96 -3.18 7.03 4.25
C LEU A 96 -3.92 5.79 3.73
N ASP A 97 -4.14 5.71 2.42
CA ASP A 97 -4.83 4.59 1.79
C ASP A 97 -3.82 3.48 1.41
N LEU A 98 -3.93 2.36 2.11
CA LEU A 98 -3.17 1.12 1.87
C LEU A 98 -4.04 0.01 1.28
N ARG A 99 -5.28 0.29 0.89
CA ARG A 99 -6.18 -0.71 0.30
C ARG A 99 -5.60 -1.25 -1.00
N SER A 100 -5.67 -2.58 -1.15
CA SER A 100 -5.14 -3.32 -2.30
C SER A 100 -3.63 -3.13 -2.54
N ASN A 101 -2.89 -2.75 -1.50
CA ASN A 101 -1.43 -2.67 -1.52
C ASN A 101 -0.84 -3.99 -0.99
N PRO A 102 -0.26 -4.86 -1.84
CA PRO A 102 0.24 -6.18 -1.44
C PRO A 102 1.56 -6.12 -0.64
N GLY A 103 2.05 -4.91 -0.36
CA GLY A 103 3.29 -4.67 0.36
C GLY A 103 4.47 -4.33 -0.55
N GLY A 104 5.63 -4.84 -0.22
CA GLY A 104 6.89 -4.60 -0.91
C GLY A 104 8.09 -4.70 0.02
N LEU A 105 9.03 -3.75 -0.09
CA LEU A 105 10.29 -3.76 0.63
C LEU A 105 10.08 -3.46 2.13
N LEU A 106 10.63 -4.32 2.98
CA LEU A 106 10.57 -4.18 4.44
C LEU A 106 11.21 -2.88 4.93
N ASP A 107 12.37 -2.52 4.39
CA ASP A 107 13.06 -1.27 4.78
C ASP A 107 12.23 -0.03 4.43
N GLN A 108 11.43 -0.10 3.37
CA GLN A 108 10.52 0.97 2.99
C GLN A 108 9.29 1.02 3.92
N SER A 109 8.77 -0.11 4.39
CA SER A 109 7.70 -0.07 5.39
C SER A 109 8.18 0.56 6.69
N ALA A 110 9.39 0.22 7.15
CA ALA A 110 9.98 0.83 8.33
C ALA A 110 10.16 2.35 8.17
N LYS A 111 10.70 2.82 7.03
CA LYS A 111 10.87 4.25 6.75
C LYS A 111 9.56 5.01 6.62
N VAL A 112 8.56 4.40 5.96
CA VAL A 112 7.22 5.00 5.84
C VAL A 112 6.56 5.13 7.21
N THR A 113 6.66 4.10 8.05
CA THR A 113 6.13 4.17 9.43
C THR A 113 6.87 5.21 10.28
N ASP A 114 8.20 5.26 10.15
CA ASP A 114 9.08 6.21 10.85
C ASP A 114 8.66 7.67 10.59
N ASN A 115 8.14 7.99 9.41
CA ASN A 115 7.65 9.32 9.08
C ASN A 115 6.49 9.80 9.96
N PHE A 116 5.76 8.89 10.58
CA PHE A 116 4.55 9.20 11.36
C PHE A 116 4.73 8.96 12.87
N LEU A 117 5.90 8.51 13.31
CA LEU A 117 6.20 8.21 14.71
C LEU A 117 7.42 8.98 15.18
N ASP A 118 7.41 9.41 16.44
CA ASP A 118 8.56 10.03 17.09
C ASP A 118 9.48 9.02 17.79
N THR A 119 8.96 7.90 18.22
CA THR A 119 9.69 6.85 18.95
C THR A 119 8.96 5.53 18.94
N GLY A 120 9.62 4.47 19.33
CA GLY A 120 9.02 3.16 19.58
C GLY A 120 9.40 2.12 18.52
N GLU A 121 9.08 0.87 18.81
CA GLU A 121 9.26 -0.24 17.87
C GLU A 121 8.25 -0.12 16.73
N ILE A 122 8.70 -0.39 15.50
CA ILE A 122 7.84 -0.45 14.32
C ILE A 122 7.42 -1.89 14.06
N VAL A 123 8.39 -2.80 14.04
CA VAL A 123 8.16 -4.22 13.77
C VAL A 123 9.31 -5.04 14.34
N SER A 124 9.00 -6.21 14.87
CA SER A 124 10.00 -7.22 15.19
C SER A 124 9.88 -8.43 14.25
N ILE A 125 11.03 -8.98 13.91
CA ILE A 125 11.17 -10.18 13.08
C ILE A 125 11.73 -11.27 13.97
N LYS A 126 10.97 -12.34 14.16
CA LYS A 126 11.39 -13.46 15.02
C LYS A 126 11.58 -14.70 14.16
N GLY A 127 12.82 -15.20 14.13
CA GLY A 127 13.18 -16.45 13.51
C GLY A 127 12.80 -17.66 14.33
N ARG A 128 13.17 -18.86 13.85
CA ARG A 128 12.92 -20.13 14.55
C ARG A 128 13.62 -20.19 15.92
N ASN A 129 14.84 -19.63 16.03
CA ASN A 129 15.53 -19.54 17.29
C ASN A 129 15.10 -18.28 18.05
N LYS A 130 14.86 -18.42 19.36
CA LYS A 130 14.47 -17.28 20.22
C LYS A 130 15.52 -16.15 20.29
N LYS A 131 16.74 -16.40 19.84
CA LYS A 131 17.83 -15.41 19.77
C LYS A 131 17.86 -14.63 18.46
N ASP A 132 17.18 -15.15 17.42
CA ASP A 132 17.16 -14.53 16.08
C ASP A 132 16.00 -13.54 16.02
N ILE A 133 16.20 -12.38 16.70
CA ILE A 133 15.21 -11.30 16.69
C ILE A 133 15.88 -10.06 16.12
N SER A 134 15.29 -9.53 15.06
CA SER A 134 15.60 -8.21 14.51
C SER A 134 14.46 -7.25 14.82
N ARG A 135 14.78 -5.98 15.12
CA ARG A 135 13.81 -4.94 15.42
C ARG A 135 14.07 -3.70 14.60
N PHE A 136 13.00 -3.09 14.14
CA PHE A 136 13.00 -1.77 13.52
C PHE A 136 12.30 -0.81 14.47
N SER A 137 12.90 0.34 14.73
CA SER A 137 12.38 1.35 15.64
C SER A 137 12.33 2.70 14.95
N ALA A 138 11.37 3.52 15.37
CA ALA A 138 11.21 4.87 14.88
C ALA A 138 12.27 5.80 15.44
N SER A 139 12.60 6.80 14.63
CA SER A 139 13.44 7.95 14.96
C SER A 139 12.55 9.17 15.17
N ARG A 140 13.01 10.16 15.90
CA ARG A 140 12.22 11.38 16.15
C ARG A 140 11.97 12.15 14.85
N GLY A 141 10.72 12.56 14.63
CA GLY A 141 10.36 13.45 13.54
C GLY A 141 9.07 13.07 12.80
N ASP A 142 7.92 13.10 13.48
CA ASP A 142 6.62 13.01 12.82
C ASP A 142 6.44 14.15 11.81
N ILE A 143 6.39 13.80 10.51
CA ILE A 143 6.30 14.77 9.41
C ILE A 143 4.93 15.44 9.27
N THR A 144 3.95 15.00 10.05
CA THR A 144 2.59 15.55 10.05
C THR A 144 2.32 16.51 11.21
N ASP A 145 3.34 16.79 12.04
CA ASP A 145 3.22 17.62 13.24
C ASP A 145 2.08 17.18 14.18
N GLY A 146 1.88 15.86 14.31
CA GLY A 146 0.86 15.29 15.18
C GLY A 146 -0.57 15.40 14.64
N LYS A 147 -0.79 15.87 13.41
CA LYS A 147 -2.11 15.92 12.78
C LYS A 147 -2.76 14.53 12.78
N PRO A 148 -4.08 14.42 12.98
CA PRO A 148 -4.80 13.16 12.92
C PRO A 148 -4.54 12.37 11.64
N ILE A 149 -4.45 11.04 11.76
CA ILE A 149 -4.26 10.14 10.62
C ILE A 149 -5.30 9.02 10.66
N ILE A 150 -5.92 8.75 9.52
CA ILE A 150 -6.72 7.54 9.30
C ILE A 150 -5.98 6.69 8.26
N VAL A 151 -5.83 5.41 8.54
CA VAL A 151 -5.27 4.44 7.60
C VAL A 151 -6.38 3.56 7.07
N LEU A 152 -6.57 3.54 5.75
CA LEU A 152 -7.52 2.66 5.09
C LEU A 152 -6.86 1.33 4.72
N ILE A 153 -7.48 0.22 5.10
CA ILE A 153 -7.03 -1.13 4.76
C ILE A 153 -8.19 -1.98 4.22
N ASN A 154 -7.85 -3.04 3.49
CA ASN A 154 -8.78 -4.07 3.06
C ASN A 154 -8.06 -5.42 2.90
N GLN A 155 -8.77 -6.44 2.46
CA GLN A 155 -8.22 -7.80 2.22
C GLN A 155 -7.04 -7.83 1.22
N GLY A 156 -6.85 -6.80 0.40
CA GLY A 156 -5.70 -6.65 -0.49
C GLY A 156 -4.48 -5.99 0.17
N SER A 157 -4.61 -5.50 1.41
CA SER A 157 -3.51 -4.93 2.20
C SER A 157 -2.70 -6.05 2.82
N ALA A 158 -1.42 -6.17 2.46
CA ALA A 158 -0.59 -7.31 2.90
C ALA A 158 0.85 -6.92 3.24
N SER A 159 1.52 -7.72 4.07
CA SER A 159 2.97 -7.64 4.35
C SER A 159 3.41 -6.26 4.84
N ALA A 160 4.16 -5.48 4.05
CA ALA A 160 4.62 -4.14 4.40
C ALA A 160 3.46 -3.18 4.78
N SER A 161 2.29 -3.31 4.14
CA SER A 161 1.10 -2.54 4.50
C SER A 161 0.61 -2.87 5.91
N GLU A 162 0.68 -4.14 6.29
CA GLU A 162 0.27 -4.60 7.61
C GLU A 162 1.27 -4.19 8.70
N ILE A 163 2.55 -4.08 8.35
CA ILE A 163 3.58 -3.52 9.26
C ILE A 163 3.25 -2.06 9.57
N VAL A 164 2.95 -1.25 8.55
CA VAL A 164 2.60 0.17 8.73
C VAL A 164 1.31 0.30 9.54
N ALA A 165 0.24 -0.38 9.13
CA ALA A 165 -1.05 -0.30 9.82
C ALA A 165 -0.95 -0.76 11.27
N GLY A 166 -0.35 -1.94 11.53
CA GLY A 166 -0.23 -2.48 12.89
C GLY A 166 0.65 -1.61 13.80
N ALA A 167 1.74 -1.05 13.29
CA ALA A 167 2.58 -0.16 14.08
C ALA A 167 1.85 1.14 14.45
N LEU A 168 1.17 1.78 13.49
CA LEU A 168 0.43 3.01 13.75
C LEU A 168 -0.77 2.78 14.67
N GLN A 169 -1.41 1.61 14.58
CA GLN A 169 -2.49 1.18 15.47
C GLN A 169 -1.97 0.99 16.91
N ASP A 170 -0.94 0.18 17.11
CA ASP A 170 -0.38 -0.13 18.43
C ASP A 170 0.10 1.12 19.17
N HIS A 171 0.71 2.05 18.42
CA HIS A 171 1.11 3.35 18.98
C HIS A 171 -0.06 4.34 19.14
N LYS A 172 -1.27 3.97 18.75
CA LYS A 172 -2.44 4.87 18.73
C LYS A 172 -2.18 6.16 17.95
N ARG A 173 -1.33 6.06 16.94
CA ARG A 173 -0.97 7.20 16.10
C ARG A 173 -1.99 7.45 14.99
N ALA A 174 -2.66 6.39 14.55
CA ALA A 174 -3.69 6.45 13.55
C ALA A 174 -4.88 5.56 13.92
N ILE A 175 -6.04 5.91 13.41
CA ILE A 175 -7.22 5.04 13.41
C ILE A 175 -7.16 4.18 12.16
N ILE A 176 -7.27 2.86 12.31
CA ILE A 176 -7.32 1.92 11.21
C ILE A 176 -8.77 1.69 10.82
N LEU A 177 -9.13 1.94 9.57
CA LEU A 177 -10.50 1.88 9.07
C LEU A 177 -10.58 1.00 7.81
N GLY A 178 -11.67 0.26 7.65
CA GLY A 178 -11.98 -0.55 6.49
C GLY A 178 -12.23 -2.00 6.81
N GLU A 179 -11.57 -2.91 6.14
CA GLU A 179 -11.76 -4.35 6.29
C GLU A 179 -10.50 -5.02 6.80
N GLN A 180 -10.65 -6.24 7.36
CA GLN A 180 -9.54 -7.11 7.78
C GLN A 180 -8.48 -7.22 6.67
N SER A 181 -7.20 -7.06 7.03
CA SER A 181 -6.11 -7.24 6.08
C SER A 181 -5.80 -8.72 5.78
N TYR A 182 -4.87 -8.97 4.88
CA TYR A 182 -4.61 -10.31 4.32
C TYR A 182 -3.99 -11.31 5.31
N GLY A 183 -3.11 -10.88 6.21
CA GLY A 183 -2.39 -11.77 7.12
C GLY A 183 -1.08 -12.35 6.57
N LYS A 184 -0.32 -11.61 5.76
CA LYS A 184 0.98 -12.03 5.25
C LYS A 184 2.13 -11.62 6.17
N GLY A 185 2.21 -12.25 7.34
CA GLY A 185 3.22 -11.97 8.35
C GLY A 185 4.49 -12.84 8.24
N SER A 186 4.79 -13.44 7.08
CA SER A 186 5.95 -14.33 6.91
C SER A 186 7.10 -13.70 6.13
N VAL A 187 8.33 -13.89 6.64
CA VAL A 187 9.57 -13.54 5.95
C VAL A 187 10.04 -14.72 5.13
N GLN A 188 10.25 -14.51 3.84
CA GLN A 188 10.71 -15.54 2.93
C GLN A 188 12.16 -15.25 2.49
N THR A 189 13.03 -16.23 2.70
CA THR A 189 14.43 -16.19 2.27
C THR A 189 14.62 -17.06 1.05
N ILE A 190 15.35 -16.55 0.07
CA ILE A 190 15.70 -17.28 -1.16
C ILE A 190 17.10 -17.85 -0.98
N PHE A 191 17.23 -19.16 -1.08
CA PHE A 191 18.50 -19.88 -1.03
C PHE A 191 18.86 -20.32 -2.45
N PRO A 192 19.85 -19.70 -3.11
CA PRO A 192 20.27 -20.11 -4.45
C PRO A 192 20.93 -21.49 -4.41
N LEU A 193 20.65 -22.31 -5.40
CA LEU A 193 21.26 -23.63 -5.61
C LEU A 193 22.29 -23.57 -6.75
N LYS A 194 23.11 -24.65 -6.86
CA LYS A 194 24.24 -24.70 -7.81
C LYS A 194 23.83 -24.75 -9.29
N ASP A 195 22.60 -25.18 -9.56
CA ASP A 195 22.02 -25.36 -10.91
C ASP A 195 21.23 -24.13 -11.39
N SER A 196 21.45 -22.97 -10.79
CA SER A 196 20.68 -21.72 -11.04
C SER A 196 19.23 -21.77 -10.60
N SER A 197 18.78 -22.84 -9.93
CA SER A 197 17.52 -22.88 -9.22
C SER A 197 17.63 -22.24 -7.83
N ALA A 198 16.51 -22.07 -7.13
CA ALA A 198 16.50 -21.54 -5.78
C ALA A 198 15.38 -22.15 -4.95
N ILE A 199 15.59 -22.26 -3.65
CA ILE A 199 14.56 -22.63 -2.69
C ILE A 199 14.09 -21.38 -1.97
N LYS A 200 12.79 -21.13 -1.96
CA LYS A 200 12.14 -20.07 -1.19
C LYS A 200 11.51 -20.67 0.06
N MET A 201 12.00 -20.25 1.22
CA MET A 201 11.57 -20.80 2.52
C MET A 201 11.12 -19.67 3.46
N THR A 202 10.09 -19.93 4.25
CA THR A 202 9.73 -19.07 5.38
C THR A 202 10.73 -19.29 6.51
N THR A 203 11.46 -18.24 6.89
CA THR A 203 12.53 -18.29 7.89
C THR A 203 12.20 -17.52 9.17
N ALA A 204 11.25 -16.59 9.11
CA ALA A 204 10.85 -15.78 10.26
C ALA A 204 9.43 -15.26 10.08
N LEU A 205 8.87 -14.69 11.15
CA LEU A 205 7.56 -14.05 11.17
C LEU A 205 7.69 -12.59 11.64
N TYR A 206 6.76 -11.75 11.14
CA TYR A 206 6.58 -10.37 11.58
C TYR A 206 5.65 -10.30 12.79
N PHE A 207 5.99 -9.42 13.72
CA PHE A 207 5.20 -9.11 14.90
C PHE A 207 5.07 -7.59 15.03
N THR A 208 3.89 -7.14 15.42
CA THR A 208 3.62 -5.73 15.72
C THR A 208 4.34 -5.29 17.01
N PRO A 209 4.38 -3.99 17.33
CA PRO A 209 4.97 -3.51 18.59
C PRO A 209 4.36 -4.12 19.86
N SER A 210 3.05 -4.40 19.87
CA SER A 210 2.39 -5.12 20.98
C SER A 210 2.87 -6.57 21.12
N GLY A 211 3.49 -7.13 20.10
CA GLY A 211 3.97 -8.51 20.06
C GLY A 211 3.02 -9.49 19.38
N ASP A 212 1.96 -8.99 18.76
CA ASP A 212 0.99 -9.80 18.05
C ASP A 212 1.52 -10.24 16.68
N SER A 213 1.20 -11.48 16.30
CA SER A 213 1.62 -12.02 15.00
C SER A 213 0.71 -11.52 13.90
N ILE A 214 1.30 -10.98 12.84
CA ILE A 214 0.57 -10.61 11.61
C ILE A 214 0.21 -11.86 10.79
N HIS A 215 0.98 -12.97 10.95
CA HIS A 215 0.87 -14.14 10.10
C HIS A 215 -0.46 -14.88 10.28
N GLU A 216 -1.20 -15.07 9.19
CA GLU A 216 -2.53 -15.72 9.11
C GLU A 216 -3.64 -15.00 9.89
N ILE A 217 -3.34 -13.88 10.52
CA ILE A 217 -4.29 -13.08 11.30
C ILE A 217 -4.60 -11.76 10.58
N GLY A 218 -3.53 -11.05 10.14
CA GLY A 218 -3.65 -9.72 9.59
C GLY A 218 -3.86 -8.65 10.66
N ILE A 219 -4.27 -7.47 10.21
CA ILE A 219 -4.62 -6.33 11.05
C ILE A 219 -6.14 -6.16 11.02
N THR A 220 -6.75 -6.21 12.19
CA THR A 220 -8.16 -5.91 12.36
C THR A 220 -8.33 -4.40 12.47
N PRO A 221 -9.21 -3.76 11.65
CA PRO A 221 -9.42 -2.34 11.74
C PRO A 221 -10.06 -1.94 13.09
N ASP A 222 -9.78 -0.72 13.56
CA ASP A 222 -10.43 -0.14 14.74
C ASP A 222 -11.91 0.19 14.44
N ILE A 223 -12.18 0.55 13.16
CA ILE A 223 -13.51 0.83 12.65
C ILE A 223 -13.74 -0.02 11.41
N GLU A 224 -14.58 -1.03 11.53
CA GLU A 224 -14.93 -1.90 10.42
C GLU A 224 -15.98 -1.24 9.54
N VAL A 225 -15.65 -1.07 8.26
CA VAL A 225 -16.52 -0.51 7.22
C VAL A 225 -16.37 -1.37 5.97
N GLU A 226 -17.40 -2.13 5.65
CA GLU A 226 -17.43 -2.90 4.39
C GLU A 226 -17.47 -1.98 3.17
N PHE A 227 -16.73 -2.34 2.12
CA PHE A 227 -16.79 -1.60 0.86
C PHE A 227 -18.08 -1.95 0.12
N ILE A 228 -18.89 -0.93 -0.18
CA ILE A 228 -20.14 -1.09 -0.91
C ILE A 228 -19.85 -0.97 -2.41
N TYR A 229 -19.97 -2.07 -3.14
CA TYR A 229 -19.97 -2.05 -4.61
C TYR A 229 -21.34 -1.57 -5.06
N GLU A 230 -21.45 -0.32 -5.48
CA GLU A 230 -22.67 0.18 -6.10
C GLU A 230 -22.88 -0.45 -7.49
N ASP A 231 -24.17 -0.63 -7.88
CA ASP A 231 -24.58 -1.31 -9.09
C ASP A 231 -24.01 -0.60 -10.35
N GLU A 232 -23.68 -1.37 -11.39
CA GLU A 232 -23.04 -0.93 -12.66
C GLU A 232 -23.75 0.21 -13.39
N ASN A 233 -24.92 0.66 -12.90
CA ASN A 233 -25.76 1.71 -13.50
C ASN A 233 -25.56 3.12 -12.89
N GLN A 234 -24.66 3.31 -11.93
CA GLN A 234 -24.37 4.65 -11.38
C GLN A 234 -23.11 5.23 -12.05
N GLU A 235 -23.23 6.45 -12.57
CA GLU A 235 -22.16 7.15 -13.31
C GLU A 235 -20.93 7.47 -12.45
N GLU A 236 -21.01 7.40 -11.11
CA GLU A 236 -19.88 7.56 -10.18
C GLU A 236 -20.06 6.61 -8.98
N ALA A 237 -19.25 5.57 -8.90
CA ALA A 237 -19.16 4.73 -7.70
C ALA A 237 -18.58 5.54 -6.55
N LYS A 238 -19.35 5.75 -5.50
CA LYS A 238 -18.90 6.46 -4.29
C LYS A 238 -18.07 5.54 -3.42
N ASP A 239 -16.90 6.00 -3.00
CA ASP A 239 -16.06 5.31 -2.02
C ASP A 239 -16.57 5.59 -0.59
N ASN A 240 -17.47 4.73 -0.11
CA ASN A 240 -18.10 4.87 1.21
C ASN A 240 -17.08 4.80 2.37
N GLN A 241 -15.97 4.08 2.21
CA GLN A 241 -14.92 4.03 3.23
C GLN A 241 -14.15 5.36 3.30
N LEU A 242 -13.83 5.94 2.13
CA LEU A 242 -13.20 7.26 2.06
C LEU A 242 -14.13 8.35 2.61
N GLU A 243 -15.40 8.32 2.23
CA GLU A 243 -16.40 9.28 2.74
C GLU A 243 -16.52 9.19 4.27
N TYR A 244 -16.56 7.98 4.83
CA TYR A 244 -16.57 7.78 6.28
C TYR A 244 -15.32 8.36 6.95
N ALA A 245 -14.13 8.11 6.38
CA ALA A 245 -12.87 8.63 6.92
C ALA A 245 -12.81 10.18 6.88
N LEU A 246 -13.29 10.79 5.80
CA LEU A 246 -13.37 12.25 5.67
C LEU A 246 -14.32 12.85 6.72
N ASN A 247 -15.49 12.25 6.91
CA ASN A 247 -16.46 12.68 7.92
C ASN A 247 -15.90 12.54 9.33
N LEU A 248 -15.16 11.47 9.63
CA LEU A 248 -14.56 11.25 10.94
C LEU A 248 -13.52 12.33 11.27
N LEU A 249 -12.62 12.66 10.34
CA LEU A 249 -11.64 13.73 10.51
C LEU A 249 -12.30 15.13 10.67
N SER A 250 -13.37 15.39 9.94
CA SER A 250 -14.08 16.68 10.01
C SER A 250 -14.83 16.87 11.31
N ASN A 251 -15.39 15.79 11.88
CA ASN A 251 -16.18 15.83 13.13
C ASN A 251 -15.32 15.88 14.41
N GLU A 252 -14.05 15.49 14.35
CA GLU A 252 -13.13 15.60 15.49
C GLU A 252 -12.79 17.07 15.81
N ILE A 253 -12.87 17.96 14.81
CA ILE A 253 -12.58 19.40 14.98
C ILE A 253 -13.73 20.18 15.61
N GLU A 254 -14.99 19.74 15.44
CA GLU A 254 -16.13 20.41 16.08
C GLU A 254 -16.23 20.18 17.60
N LYS A 255 -15.34 19.37 18.20
CA LYS A 255 -15.37 19.01 19.62
C LYS A 255 -14.30 19.67 20.49
N ASP A 256 -13.35 20.38 19.91
CA ASP A 256 -12.32 21.17 20.59
C ASP A 256 -12.64 22.69 20.47
#